data_971b4aca0d6eb8a8bd9f66b200a2d579
#
_entry.id   971b4aca0d6eb8a8bd9f66b200a2d579
#
_cell.length_a   1.000
_cell.length_b   1.000
_cell.length_c   1.000
_cell.angle_alpha   90.00
_cell.angle_beta   90.00
_cell.angle_gamma   90.00
#
_symmetry.space_group_name_H-M   'P 1'
#
loop_
_entity.id
_entity.type
_entity.pdbx_description
1 polymer ?
#
loop_
_entity_poly.entity_id
_entity_poly.type
_entity_poly.pdbx_seq_one_letter_code
_entity_poly.pdbx_strand_id
1 'polypeptide(L)'
;MTTEINNIIEKIKLGMKRAYIDTLNFTGNPAQKFGAEYLFTVNVAKAIGELNVPHGDPYKIYIEEKTKDVAKNCLPILKFDKGDDFLKKRNTTFRSNHSLPAIERNGRIDIAVYKEDKNRYIPEHVPFCIIELKSFNPNRKLVVKDLKRNIELLRASGPTGVSSIQAGIFSAAHQIMNFDTDNQIASEVKGIILNYEKWYSDIGNISDLNILTKNFSLSREMEGEVTHEIDGSYVDTSTRHCFIGIIVIITLNNNILQLE
;
A
#
# COMPACT_ATOMS: atom_id res chain seq x y z
N MET A 1 -13.99 7.34 -2.62
CA MET A 1 -12.61 7.39 -2.08
C MET A 1 -12.33 8.82 -1.66
N THR A 2 -11.86 9.05 -0.43
CA THR A 2 -11.63 10.39 0.11
C THR A 2 -10.48 11.10 -0.62
N THR A 3 -10.47 12.43 -0.62
CA THR A 3 -9.38 13.24 -1.20
C THR A 3 -8.02 12.88 -0.56
N GLU A 4 -8.01 12.60 0.74
CA GLU A 4 -6.79 12.22 1.47
C GLU A 4 -6.19 10.90 0.98
N ILE A 5 -7.01 9.87 0.76
CA ILE A 5 -6.53 8.59 0.21
C ILE A 5 -6.00 8.79 -1.21
N ASN A 6 -6.67 9.62 -2.04
CA ASN A 6 -6.17 9.94 -3.37
C ASN A 6 -4.79 10.63 -3.32
N ASN A 7 -4.59 11.57 -2.40
CA ASN A 7 -3.29 12.22 -2.22
C ASN A 7 -2.20 11.21 -1.83
N ILE A 8 -2.50 10.27 -0.91
CA ILE A 8 -1.57 9.21 -0.54
C ILE A 8 -1.25 8.32 -1.76
N ILE A 9 -2.25 7.95 -2.57
CA ILE A 9 -2.05 7.16 -3.80
C ILE A 9 -1.11 7.87 -4.78
N GLU A 10 -1.28 9.16 -5.00
CA GLU A 10 -0.38 9.90 -5.89
C GLU A 10 1.05 9.99 -5.32
N LYS A 11 1.19 10.06 -4.00
CA LYS A 11 2.50 9.99 -3.35
C LYS A 11 3.15 8.61 -3.42
N ILE A 12 2.36 7.52 -3.36
CA ILE A 12 2.85 6.16 -3.62
C ILE A 12 3.43 6.08 -5.03
N LYS A 13 2.69 6.50 -6.04
CA LYS A 13 3.16 6.51 -7.43
C LYS A 13 4.45 7.32 -7.60
N LEU A 14 4.50 8.50 -7.00
CA LEU A 14 5.68 9.38 -7.03
C LEU A 14 6.89 8.70 -6.35
N GLY A 15 6.68 8.14 -5.16
CA GLY A 15 7.74 7.45 -4.41
C GLY A 15 8.28 6.24 -5.15
N MET A 16 7.42 5.44 -5.77
CA MET A 16 7.84 4.30 -6.60
C MET A 16 8.64 4.74 -7.84
N LYS A 17 8.25 5.85 -8.49
CA LYS A 17 9.04 6.42 -9.60
C LYS A 17 10.43 6.87 -9.15
N ARG A 18 10.53 7.54 -8.00
CA ARG A 18 11.82 7.94 -7.41
C ARG A 18 12.69 6.73 -7.09
N ALA A 19 12.11 5.71 -6.47
CA ALA A 19 12.83 4.47 -6.16
C ALA A 19 13.33 3.75 -7.42
N TYR A 20 12.55 3.74 -8.49
CA TYR A 20 12.96 3.21 -9.79
C TYR A 20 14.20 3.97 -10.33
N ILE A 21 14.17 5.30 -10.30
CA ILE A 21 15.29 6.15 -10.72
C ILE A 21 16.51 5.90 -9.84
N ASP A 22 16.34 5.81 -8.51
CA ASP A 22 17.43 5.52 -7.59
C ASP A 22 18.05 4.14 -7.87
N THR A 23 17.24 3.12 -8.14
CA THR A 23 17.72 1.78 -8.48
C THR A 23 18.55 1.82 -9.77
N LEU A 24 18.08 2.54 -10.79
CA LEU A 24 18.79 2.73 -12.04
C LEU A 24 20.13 3.45 -11.81
N ASN A 25 20.14 4.53 -11.04
CA ASN A 25 21.34 5.32 -10.74
C ASN A 25 22.40 4.53 -9.97
N PHE A 26 21.99 3.64 -9.06
CA PHE A 26 22.92 2.88 -8.22
C PHE A 26 23.52 1.66 -8.95
N THR A 27 22.77 1.03 -9.81
CA THR A 27 23.12 -0.29 -10.32
C THR A 27 23.25 -0.35 -11.83
N GLY A 28 22.79 0.70 -12.55
CA GLY A 28 22.61 0.66 -14.00
C GLY A 28 21.53 -0.36 -14.44
N ASN A 29 20.91 -1.08 -13.50
CA ASN A 29 19.91 -2.08 -13.79
C ASN A 29 18.68 -1.89 -12.86
N PRO A 30 17.60 -1.30 -13.37
CA PRO A 30 16.41 -1.01 -12.58
C PRO A 30 15.68 -2.28 -12.12
N ALA A 31 15.87 -3.41 -12.80
CA ALA A 31 15.26 -4.70 -12.46
C ALA A 31 16.01 -5.47 -11.37
N GLN A 32 17.06 -4.92 -10.79
CA GLN A 32 17.80 -5.58 -9.73
C GLN A 32 16.91 -5.80 -8.50
N LYS A 33 16.67 -7.06 -8.17
CA LYS A 33 15.73 -7.46 -7.12
C LYS A 33 16.23 -7.18 -5.71
N PHE A 34 17.55 -7.18 -5.48
CA PHE A 34 18.14 -7.00 -4.18
C PHE A 34 18.06 -5.53 -3.74
N GLY A 35 17.35 -5.27 -2.66
CA GLY A 35 17.19 -3.94 -2.08
C GLY A 35 16.13 -3.05 -2.74
N ALA A 36 15.60 -3.40 -3.90
CA ALA A 36 14.58 -2.59 -4.59
C ALA A 36 13.31 -2.41 -3.74
N GLU A 37 12.84 -3.46 -3.04
CA GLU A 37 11.66 -3.38 -2.17
C GLU A 37 11.88 -2.37 -1.03
N TYR A 38 13.07 -2.38 -0.42
CA TYR A 38 13.43 -1.40 0.62
C TYR A 38 13.51 0.03 0.07
N LEU A 39 14.08 0.22 -1.13
CA LEU A 39 14.12 1.53 -1.78
C LEU A 39 12.70 2.04 -2.09
N PHE A 40 11.79 1.18 -2.53
CA PHE A 40 10.39 1.54 -2.72
C PHE A 40 9.77 1.98 -1.39
N THR A 41 9.96 1.21 -0.32
CA THR A 41 9.43 1.54 1.00
C THR A 41 9.90 2.91 1.49
N VAL A 42 11.21 3.18 1.42
CA VAL A 42 11.78 4.45 1.88
C VAL A 42 11.31 5.63 1.03
N ASN A 43 11.35 5.50 -0.30
CA ASN A 43 10.97 6.59 -1.19
C ASN A 43 9.46 6.89 -1.14
N VAL A 44 8.62 5.86 -0.99
CA VAL A 44 7.17 6.03 -0.80
C VAL A 44 6.88 6.71 0.53
N ALA A 45 7.51 6.27 1.62
CA ALA A 45 7.35 6.90 2.93
C ALA A 45 7.77 8.38 2.92
N LYS A 46 8.91 8.71 2.28
CA LYS A 46 9.36 10.10 2.08
C LYS A 46 8.36 10.92 1.29
N ALA A 47 7.86 10.38 0.18
CA ALA A 47 6.87 11.07 -0.65
C ALA A 47 5.56 11.34 0.10
N ILE A 48 5.07 10.38 0.90
CA ILE A 48 3.89 10.59 1.75
C ILE A 48 4.19 11.66 2.82
N GLY A 49 5.40 11.67 3.40
CA GLY A 49 5.84 12.69 4.36
C GLY A 49 5.78 14.11 3.81
N GLU A 50 5.92 14.30 2.50
CA GLU A 50 5.77 15.62 1.88
C GLU A 50 4.34 16.20 2.01
N LEU A 51 3.33 15.37 2.32
CA LEU A 51 1.97 15.85 2.59
C LEU A 51 1.87 16.61 3.92
N ASN A 52 2.82 16.42 4.82
CA ASN A 52 2.84 17.07 6.12
C ASN A 52 3.16 18.57 6.01
N VAL A 53 4.11 18.94 5.16
CA VAL A 53 4.61 20.31 5.05
C VAL A 53 3.52 21.36 4.88
N PRO A 54 2.56 21.24 3.94
CA PRO A 54 1.50 22.22 3.74
C PRO A 54 0.37 22.16 4.78
N HIS A 55 0.28 21.10 5.60
CA HIS A 55 -0.90 20.79 6.41
C HIS A 55 -0.61 20.65 7.92
N GLY A 56 0.55 21.06 8.40
CA GLY A 56 0.88 21.03 9.81
C GLY A 56 1.02 19.60 10.38
N ASP A 57 1.71 18.74 9.66
CA ASP A 57 2.07 17.37 10.07
C ASP A 57 0.90 16.45 10.46
N PRO A 58 -0.15 16.32 9.60
CA PRO A 58 -1.31 15.51 9.95
C PRO A 58 -1.03 14.01 10.01
N TYR A 59 0.09 13.55 9.44
CA TYR A 59 0.43 12.14 9.33
C TYR A 59 1.70 11.78 10.12
N LYS A 60 1.65 10.64 10.81
CA LYS A 60 2.84 9.91 11.28
C LYS A 60 3.02 8.68 10.42
N ILE A 61 4.25 8.46 9.94
CA ILE A 61 4.56 7.40 8.98
C ILE A 61 5.52 6.44 9.64
N TYR A 62 5.10 5.17 9.75
CA TYR A 62 5.91 4.10 10.30
C TYR A 62 6.29 3.14 9.18
N ILE A 63 7.57 2.77 9.12
CA ILE A 63 8.12 1.81 8.18
C ILE A 63 8.35 0.50 8.93
N GLU A 64 8.06 -0.64 8.30
CA GLU A 64 8.27 -1.98 8.87
C GLU A 64 7.59 -2.17 10.23
N GLU A 65 6.39 -1.61 10.41
CA GLU A 65 5.67 -1.73 11.66
C GLU A 65 5.10 -3.14 11.86
N LYS A 66 5.19 -3.65 13.07
CA LYS A 66 4.63 -4.98 13.37
C LYS A 66 3.13 -5.01 13.17
N THR A 67 2.64 -6.00 12.43
CA THR A 67 1.20 -6.20 12.18
C THR A 67 0.37 -6.21 13.47
N LYS A 68 0.92 -6.79 14.57
CA LYS A 68 0.27 -6.82 15.87
C LYS A 68 0.07 -5.42 16.48
N ASP A 69 1.04 -4.52 16.28
CA ASP A 69 0.95 -3.17 16.81
C ASP A 69 -0.07 -2.35 16.00
N VAL A 70 -0.08 -2.49 14.67
CA VAL A 70 -1.11 -1.91 13.81
C VAL A 70 -2.50 -2.41 14.20
N ALA A 71 -2.68 -3.73 14.38
CA ALA A 71 -3.96 -4.33 14.80
C ALA A 71 -4.42 -3.83 16.17
N LYS A 72 -3.49 -3.62 17.10
CA LYS A 72 -3.79 -3.05 18.40
C LYS A 72 -4.23 -1.58 18.28
N ASN A 73 -3.56 -0.81 17.44
CA ASN A 73 -3.76 0.64 17.35
C ASN A 73 -4.95 1.01 16.47
N CYS A 74 -5.41 0.13 15.55
CA CYS A 74 -6.53 0.42 14.68
C CYS A 74 -7.90 0.36 15.38
N LEU A 75 -8.00 -0.29 16.55
CA LEU A 75 -9.26 -0.35 17.32
C LEU A 75 -9.34 0.83 18.29
N PRO A 76 -10.54 1.40 18.52
CA PRO A 76 -10.76 2.43 19.55
C PRO A 76 -10.35 1.93 20.95
N ILE A 77 -9.75 2.81 21.75
CA ILE A 77 -9.36 2.46 23.13
C ILE A 77 -10.57 2.35 24.03
N LEU A 78 -11.55 3.24 23.87
CA LEU A 78 -12.73 3.36 24.71
C LEU A 78 -13.91 3.95 23.92
N LYS A 79 -15.13 3.44 24.16
CA LYS A 79 -16.36 4.21 23.94
C LYS A 79 -16.81 4.75 25.31
N PHE A 80 -16.87 6.07 25.43
CA PHE A 80 -17.55 6.71 26.55
C PHE A 80 -18.97 7.08 26.10
N ASP A 81 -19.97 6.45 26.70
CA ASP A 81 -21.32 6.99 26.62
C ASP A 81 -21.41 8.21 27.52
N LYS A 82 -21.97 9.31 27.01
CA LYS A 82 -22.24 10.51 27.83
C LYS A 82 -23.10 10.11 29.00
N GLY A 83 -22.57 10.11 30.20
CA GLY A 83 -23.28 9.79 31.44
C GLY A 83 -22.64 8.71 32.31
N ASP A 84 -21.62 8.03 31.83
CA ASP A 84 -20.92 7.06 32.62
C ASP A 84 -19.92 7.72 33.59
N ASP A 85 -20.04 7.38 34.86
CA ASP A 85 -19.17 7.87 35.93
C ASP A 85 -17.72 7.41 35.67
N PHE A 86 -16.88 8.32 35.19
CA PHE A 86 -15.51 8.09 34.76
C PHE A 86 -14.64 7.37 35.82
N LEU A 87 -14.99 7.55 37.11
CA LEU A 87 -14.20 7.02 38.19
C LEU A 87 -14.51 5.55 38.52
N LYS A 88 -15.71 5.05 38.19
CA LYS A 88 -16.09 3.67 38.48
C LYS A 88 -15.61 2.65 37.47
N LYS A 89 -15.30 3.08 36.21
CA LYS A 89 -14.85 2.19 35.12
C LYS A 89 -13.36 2.09 34.95
N ARG A 90 -12.55 2.64 35.85
CA ARG A 90 -11.08 2.63 35.76
C ARG A 90 -10.46 1.24 35.66
N ASN A 91 -11.19 0.20 36.04
CA ASN A 91 -10.69 -1.18 36.09
C ASN A 91 -11.04 -2.05 34.87
N THR A 92 -11.80 -1.56 33.88
CA THR A 92 -12.34 -2.46 32.84
C THR A 92 -11.89 -2.15 31.42
N THR A 93 -10.98 -1.21 31.19
CA THR A 93 -10.83 -0.70 29.85
C THR A 93 -9.43 -0.45 29.35
N PHE A 94 -8.48 -1.11 29.90
CA PHE A 94 -7.28 -1.34 29.12
C PHE A 94 -7.60 -2.39 28.07
N ARG A 95 -7.21 -2.15 26.81
CA ARG A 95 -7.19 -3.15 25.75
C ARG A 95 -6.65 -4.44 26.36
N SER A 96 -7.52 -5.34 26.77
CA SER A 96 -7.04 -6.62 27.25
C SER A 96 -6.41 -7.32 26.05
N ASN A 97 -5.27 -7.93 26.23
CA ASN A 97 -4.64 -8.73 25.16
C ASN A 97 -5.57 -9.83 24.62
N HIS A 98 -6.64 -10.14 25.34
CA HIS A 98 -7.67 -11.12 24.99
C HIS A 98 -8.74 -10.60 24.01
N SER A 99 -8.81 -9.28 23.75
CA SER A 99 -9.79 -8.70 22.83
C SER A 99 -9.19 -8.25 21.50
N LEU A 100 -7.91 -8.52 21.26
CA LEU A 100 -7.30 -8.22 19.96
C LEU A 100 -7.84 -9.17 18.90
N PRO A 101 -8.18 -8.65 17.69
CA PRO A 101 -8.58 -9.51 16.59
C PRO A 101 -7.50 -10.53 16.32
N ALA A 102 -7.88 -11.80 16.11
CA ALA A 102 -6.98 -12.83 15.67
C ALA A 102 -6.54 -12.50 14.25
N ILE A 103 -5.34 -11.97 14.10
CA ILE A 103 -4.71 -11.78 12.80
C ILE A 103 -3.86 -13.00 12.56
N GLU A 104 -4.26 -13.85 11.61
CA GLU A 104 -3.56 -15.09 11.28
C GLU A 104 -2.11 -14.86 10.82
N ARG A 105 -1.77 -13.62 10.42
CA ARG A 105 -0.49 -13.30 9.78
C ARG A 105 0.36 -12.39 10.65
N ASN A 106 1.31 -12.99 11.32
CA ASN A 106 2.41 -12.28 11.94
C ASN A 106 3.36 -11.76 10.85
N GLY A 107 3.85 -10.53 11.00
CA GLY A 107 4.78 -9.92 10.07
C GLY A 107 4.90 -8.42 10.33
N ARG A 108 5.39 -7.74 9.32
CA ARG A 108 5.49 -6.28 9.31
C ARG A 108 4.68 -5.74 8.13
N ILE A 109 4.11 -4.57 8.30
CA ILE A 109 3.52 -3.75 7.27
C ILE A 109 4.64 -2.86 6.74
N ASP A 110 4.83 -2.80 5.43
CA ASP A 110 5.90 -2.00 4.83
C ASP A 110 5.77 -0.54 5.22
N ILE A 111 4.56 0.04 5.11
CA ILE A 111 4.29 1.42 5.55
C ILE A 111 2.90 1.48 6.22
N ALA A 112 2.85 2.00 7.44
CA ALA A 112 1.63 2.35 8.13
C ALA A 112 1.54 3.87 8.29
N VAL A 113 0.49 4.47 7.73
CA VAL A 113 0.20 5.90 7.83
C VAL A 113 -0.81 6.11 8.93
N TYR A 114 -0.44 6.88 9.94
CA TYR A 114 -1.28 7.23 11.08
C TYR A 114 -1.78 8.67 10.93
N LYS A 115 -2.98 8.92 11.38
CA LYS A 115 -3.59 10.24 11.40
C LYS A 115 -4.19 10.51 12.78
N GLU A 116 -4.19 11.78 13.22
CA GLU A 116 -4.85 12.18 14.45
C GLU A 116 -6.37 11.98 14.32
N ASP A 117 -6.93 11.22 15.26
CA ASP A 117 -8.38 11.07 15.39
C ASP A 117 -8.92 12.14 16.37
N LYS A 118 -9.42 13.23 15.82
CA LYS A 118 -9.98 14.36 16.60
C LYS A 118 -11.29 14.03 17.31
N ASN A 119 -11.93 12.92 16.95
CA ASN A 119 -13.18 12.49 17.57
C ASN A 119 -12.96 11.68 18.86
N ARG A 120 -11.70 11.37 19.16
CA ARG A 120 -11.35 10.68 20.42
C ARG A 120 -11.25 11.69 21.57
N TYR A 121 -11.66 11.25 22.75
CA TYR A 121 -11.56 12.06 23.97
C TYR A 121 -10.12 12.53 24.26
N ILE A 122 -9.14 11.70 23.95
CA ILE A 122 -7.72 12.06 23.94
C ILE A 122 -7.27 11.97 22.50
N PRO A 123 -6.77 13.06 21.91
CA PRO A 123 -6.22 13.05 20.56
C PRO A 123 -5.13 11.97 20.46
N GLU A 124 -5.33 11.02 19.59
CA GLU A 124 -4.41 9.91 19.38
C GLU A 124 -4.22 9.71 17.88
N HIS A 125 -2.98 9.42 17.48
CA HIS A 125 -2.73 9.00 16.12
C HIS A 125 -3.11 7.53 15.97
N VAL A 126 -3.98 7.25 15.02
CA VAL A 126 -4.47 5.90 14.72
C VAL A 126 -4.10 5.51 13.29
N PRO A 127 -3.93 4.22 13.00
CA PRO A 127 -3.72 3.76 11.64
C PRO A 127 -4.85 4.24 10.74
N PHE A 128 -4.48 4.97 9.70
CA PHE A 128 -5.40 5.52 8.71
C PHE A 128 -5.33 4.76 7.39
N CYS A 129 -4.11 4.39 6.96
CA CYS A 129 -3.86 3.64 5.73
C CYS A 129 -2.68 2.71 5.94
N ILE A 130 -2.74 1.52 5.38
CA ILE A 130 -1.66 0.53 5.37
C ILE A 130 -1.26 0.22 3.95
N ILE A 131 0.05 0.08 3.71
CA ILE A 131 0.62 -0.06 2.38
C ILE A 131 1.62 -1.22 2.38
N GLU A 132 1.45 -2.13 1.44
CA GLU A 132 2.36 -3.21 1.13
C GLU A 132 2.99 -2.97 -0.23
N LEU A 133 4.28 -3.09 -0.31
CA LEU A 133 5.05 -2.84 -1.52
C LEU A 133 5.77 -4.11 -1.97
N LYS A 134 5.88 -4.31 -3.26
CA LYS A 134 6.68 -5.38 -3.84
C LYS A 134 7.57 -4.85 -4.95
N SER A 135 8.74 -5.43 -5.02
CA SER A 135 9.64 -5.23 -6.14
C SER A 135 9.12 -5.93 -7.40
N PHE A 136 9.96 -6.03 -8.41
CA PHE A 136 9.58 -6.46 -9.75
C PHE A 136 8.97 -7.86 -9.85
N ASN A 137 7.86 -7.96 -10.57
CA ASN A 137 7.18 -9.21 -10.94
C ASN A 137 6.91 -10.13 -9.72
N PRO A 138 6.20 -9.67 -8.69
CA PRO A 138 5.94 -10.49 -7.52
C PRO A 138 5.09 -11.70 -7.88
N ASN A 139 5.37 -12.83 -7.24
CA ASN A 139 4.57 -14.02 -7.46
C ASN A 139 3.19 -13.92 -6.76
N ARG A 140 2.19 -14.62 -7.33
CA ARG A 140 0.81 -14.68 -6.84
C ARG A 140 0.72 -14.94 -5.32
N LYS A 141 1.49 -15.90 -4.80
CA LYS A 141 1.42 -16.30 -3.40
C LYS A 141 1.76 -15.16 -2.45
N LEU A 142 2.77 -14.34 -2.79
CA LEU A 142 3.15 -13.17 -1.99
C LEU A 142 2.07 -12.08 -2.07
N VAL A 143 1.59 -11.77 -3.27
CA VAL A 143 0.53 -10.77 -3.47
C VAL A 143 -0.73 -11.14 -2.69
N VAL A 144 -1.24 -12.36 -2.86
CA VAL A 144 -2.45 -12.83 -2.14
C VAL A 144 -2.25 -12.79 -0.63
N LYS A 145 -1.05 -13.14 -0.15
CA LYS A 145 -0.73 -13.07 1.28
C LYS A 145 -0.87 -11.65 1.83
N ASP A 146 -0.34 -10.66 1.11
CA ASP A 146 -0.32 -9.27 1.57
C ASP A 146 -1.71 -8.63 1.42
N LEU A 147 -2.44 -8.93 0.33
CA LEU A 147 -3.85 -8.50 0.17
C LEU A 147 -4.73 -9.06 1.30
N LYS A 148 -4.59 -10.35 1.66
CA LYS A 148 -5.33 -10.93 2.79
C LYS A 148 -5.03 -10.21 4.10
N ARG A 149 -3.77 -9.87 4.37
CA ARG A 149 -3.38 -9.11 5.58
C ARG A 149 -4.03 -7.73 5.62
N ASN A 150 -4.02 -7.02 4.50
CA ASN A 150 -4.67 -5.72 4.40
C ASN A 150 -6.18 -5.82 4.67
N ILE A 151 -6.85 -6.84 4.14
CA ILE A 151 -8.28 -7.08 4.36
C ILE A 151 -8.58 -7.45 5.82
N GLU A 152 -7.78 -8.29 6.44
CA GLU A 152 -7.93 -8.65 7.85
C GLU A 152 -7.84 -7.41 8.76
N LEU A 153 -6.91 -6.51 8.49
CA LEU A 153 -6.76 -5.26 9.24
C LEU A 153 -7.90 -4.27 8.99
N LEU A 154 -8.40 -4.16 7.76
CA LEU A 154 -9.58 -3.35 7.42
C LEU A 154 -10.83 -3.85 8.15
N ARG A 155 -11.02 -5.17 8.22
CA ARG A 155 -12.17 -5.82 8.88
C ARG A 155 -12.02 -5.99 10.39
N ALA A 156 -10.87 -5.59 10.94
CA ALA A 156 -10.62 -5.77 12.36
C ALA A 156 -11.72 -5.11 13.17
N SER A 157 -12.29 -5.86 14.10
CA SER A 157 -13.35 -5.42 15.01
C SER A 157 -13.10 -5.97 16.42
N GLY A 158 -13.61 -5.29 17.41
CA GLY A 158 -13.47 -5.69 18.81
C GLY A 158 -14.55 -5.08 19.68
N PRO A 159 -14.51 -5.33 20.99
CA PRO A 159 -15.52 -4.80 21.93
C PRO A 159 -15.64 -3.28 21.93
N THR A 160 -14.58 -2.58 21.52
CA THR A 160 -14.51 -1.12 21.52
C THR A 160 -14.94 -0.50 20.21
N GLY A 161 -15.06 -1.27 19.14
CA GLY A 161 -15.50 -0.78 17.82
C GLY A 161 -14.81 -1.49 16.67
N VAL A 162 -14.78 -0.80 15.52
CA VAL A 162 -14.21 -1.28 14.26
C VAL A 162 -12.89 -0.60 13.95
N SER A 163 -12.16 -1.13 12.98
CA SER A 163 -10.89 -0.60 12.53
C SER A 163 -10.99 0.86 12.08
N SER A 164 -10.00 1.66 12.46
CA SER A 164 -9.83 3.04 11.98
C SER A 164 -9.22 3.12 10.57
N ILE A 165 -8.72 1.99 10.05
CA ILE A 165 -8.07 1.94 8.75
C ILE A 165 -9.11 2.18 7.65
N GLN A 166 -8.86 3.20 6.82
CA GLN A 166 -9.73 3.60 5.72
C GLN A 166 -9.40 2.88 4.41
N ALA A 167 -8.14 2.53 4.21
CA ALA A 167 -7.69 1.85 3.02
C ALA A 167 -6.51 0.92 3.30
N GLY A 168 -6.54 -0.27 2.70
CA GLY A 168 -5.40 -1.13 2.50
C GLY A 168 -4.92 -0.98 1.05
N ILE A 169 -3.64 -0.67 0.87
CA ILE A 169 -3.06 -0.46 -0.46
C ILE A 169 -1.95 -1.48 -0.66
N PHE A 170 -1.93 -2.09 -1.82
CA PHE A 170 -0.82 -2.90 -2.31
C PHE A 170 -0.28 -2.26 -3.57
N SER A 171 1.04 -2.18 -3.73
CA SER A 171 1.62 -1.75 -4.99
C SER A 171 2.87 -2.55 -5.34
N ALA A 172 3.05 -2.81 -6.64
CA ALA A 172 4.18 -3.57 -7.14
C ALA A 172 4.68 -3.02 -8.47
N ALA A 173 5.98 -3.19 -8.72
CA ALA A 173 6.57 -2.91 -10.02
C ALA A 173 6.52 -4.15 -10.92
N HIS A 174 6.33 -3.92 -12.22
CA HIS A 174 6.37 -4.97 -13.23
C HIS A 174 7.26 -4.53 -14.38
N GLN A 175 8.05 -5.47 -14.86
CA GLN A 175 8.82 -5.34 -16.08
C GLN A 175 8.08 -6.04 -17.22
N ILE A 176 7.85 -5.34 -18.31
CA ILE A 176 7.30 -5.87 -19.55
C ILE A 176 8.44 -5.97 -20.55
N MET A 177 8.62 -7.16 -21.13
CA MET A 177 9.71 -7.50 -22.01
C MET A 177 9.20 -7.82 -23.42
N ASN A 178 10.07 -7.72 -24.42
CA ASN A 178 9.88 -8.24 -25.76
C ASN A 178 8.63 -7.71 -26.45
N PHE A 179 8.51 -6.41 -26.58
CA PHE A 179 7.43 -5.77 -27.33
C PHE A 179 7.96 -4.85 -28.42
N ASP A 180 7.22 -4.72 -29.50
CA ASP A 180 7.57 -3.89 -30.65
C ASP A 180 6.67 -2.65 -30.78
N THR A 181 5.50 -2.69 -30.13
CA THR A 181 4.48 -1.64 -30.26
C THR A 181 3.81 -1.29 -28.94
N ASP A 182 3.31 -0.06 -28.83
CA ASP A 182 2.52 0.39 -27.67
C ASP A 182 1.27 -0.44 -27.45
N ASN A 183 0.68 -1.00 -28.50
CA ASN A 183 -0.49 -1.88 -28.38
C ASN A 183 -0.15 -3.19 -27.67
N GLN A 184 1.04 -3.73 -27.89
CA GLN A 184 1.50 -4.92 -27.16
C GLN A 184 1.69 -4.59 -25.68
N ILE A 185 2.31 -3.44 -25.35
CA ILE A 185 2.44 -2.98 -23.96
C ILE A 185 1.05 -2.86 -23.31
N ALA A 186 0.09 -2.21 -23.97
CA ALA A 186 -1.26 -2.06 -23.46
C ALA A 186 -1.95 -3.41 -23.22
N SER A 187 -1.73 -4.39 -24.11
CA SER A 187 -2.25 -5.75 -23.95
C SER A 187 -1.64 -6.47 -22.75
N GLU A 188 -0.31 -6.38 -22.56
CA GLU A 188 0.39 -6.97 -21.43
C GLU A 188 -0.04 -6.34 -20.10
N VAL A 189 -0.15 -5.00 -20.05
CA VAL A 189 -0.66 -4.28 -18.88
C VAL A 189 -2.06 -4.77 -18.51
N LYS A 190 -2.95 -4.92 -19.51
CA LYS A 190 -4.30 -5.46 -19.29
C LYS A 190 -4.24 -6.89 -18.76
N GLY A 191 -3.36 -7.74 -19.30
CA GLY A 191 -3.11 -9.10 -18.83
C GLY A 191 -2.67 -9.13 -17.36
N ILE A 192 -1.76 -8.25 -16.97
CA ILE A 192 -1.29 -8.12 -15.58
C ILE A 192 -2.47 -7.73 -14.67
N ILE A 193 -3.27 -6.71 -15.03
CA ILE A 193 -4.44 -6.28 -14.24
C ILE A 193 -5.42 -7.44 -14.06
N LEU A 194 -5.76 -8.17 -15.14
CA LEU A 194 -6.65 -9.33 -15.09
C LEU A 194 -6.11 -10.45 -14.19
N ASN A 195 -4.78 -10.62 -14.11
CA ASN A 195 -4.18 -11.57 -13.18
C ASN A 195 -4.43 -11.17 -11.73
N TYR A 196 -4.29 -9.90 -11.38
CA TYR A 196 -4.62 -9.40 -10.04
C TYR A 196 -6.10 -9.63 -9.72
N GLU A 197 -7.00 -9.32 -10.64
CA GLU A 197 -8.45 -9.54 -10.47
C GLU A 197 -8.78 -11.03 -10.27
N LYS A 198 -8.14 -11.93 -11.01
CA LYS A 198 -8.27 -13.38 -10.78
C LYS A 198 -7.79 -13.80 -9.39
N TRP A 199 -6.71 -13.18 -8.90
CA TRP A 199 -6.15 -13.52 -7.59
C TRP A 199 -7.06 -13.10 -6.43
N TYR A 200 -8.02 -12.18 -6.65
CA TYR A 200 -9.02 -11.84 -5.63
C TYR A 200 -9.90 -13.03 -5.26
N SER A 201 -10.14 -13.96 -6.19
CA SER A 201 -10.90 -15.19 -5.90
C SER A 201 -10.22 -16.07 -4.83
N ASP A 202 -8.90 -15.97 -4.68
CA ASP A 202 -8.14 -16.73 -3.67
C ASP A 202 -8.25 -16.13 -2.26
N ILE A 203 -8.76 -14.91 -2.17
CA ILE A 203 -8.85 -14.20 -0.90
C ILE A 203 -10.06 -14.70 -0.08
N GLY A 204 -11.09 -15.18 -0.74
CA GLY A 204 -12.34 -15.61 -0.14
C GLY A 204 -13.46 -14.60 -0.38
N ASN A 205 -14.41 -14.49 0.56
CA ASN A 205 -15.53 -13.55 0.42
C ASN A 205 -15.05 -12.09 0.50
N ILE A 206 -15.28 -11.32 -0.55
CA ILE A 206 -14.91 -9.91 -0.70
C ILE A 206 -16.11 -9.01 -1.04
N SER A 207 -17.36 -9.48 -0.83
CA SER A 207 -18.59 -8.77 -1.20
C SER A 207 -18.79 -7.44 -0.44
N ASP A 208 -18.17 -7.30 0.73
CA ASP A 208 -18.15 -6.10 1.57
C ASP A 208 -17.03 -5.12 1.22
N LEU A 209 -16.24 -5.43 0.20
CA LEU A 209 -15.06 -4.66 -0.20
C LEU A 209 -15.29 -3.98 -1.55
N ASN A 210 -14.74 -2.78 -1.67
CA ASN A 210 -14.48 -2.13 -2.94
C ASN A 210 -12.99 -2.29 -3.27
N ILE A 211 -12.68 -3.02 -4.35
CA ILE A 211 -11.29 -3.29 -4.78
C ILE A 211 -11.10 -2.65 -6.15
N LEU A 212 -10.11 -1.78 -6.25
CA LEU A 212 -9.77 -1.05 -7.47
C LEU A 212 -8.32 -1.31 -7.84
N THR A 213 -8.10 -1.86 -9.04
CA THR A 213 -6.75 -2.04 -9.61
C THR A 213 -6.49 -1.00 -10.68
N LYS A 214 -5.33 -0.35 -10.61
CA LYS A 214 -4.86 0.63 -11.58
C LYS A 214 -3.40 0.38 -11.91
N ASN A 215 -2.98 0.82 -13.09
CA ASN A 215 -1.58 0.89 -13.48
C ASN A 215 -1.07 2.32 -13.56
N PHE A 216 0.24 2.49 -13.53
CA PHE A 216 0.93 3.75 -13.79
C PHE A 216 2.33 3.47 -14.35
N SER A 217 2.89 4.40 -15.12
CA SER A 217 4.23 4.25 -15.68
C SER A 217 5.29 4.52 -14.62
N LEU A 218 6.31 3.67 -14.56
CA LEU A 218 7.55 3.89 -13.79
C LEU A 218 8.64 4.42 -14.70
N SER A 219 8.91 3.80 -15.86
CA SER A 219 9.79 4.33 -16.90
C SER A 219 9.01 5.22 -17.87
N ARG A 220 9.67 6.22 -18.42
CA ARG A 220 9.05 7.11 -19.44
C ARG A 220 9.17 6.57 -20.84
N GLU A 221 10.20 5.79 -21.11
CA GLU A 221 10.61 5.35 -22.43
C GLU A 221 10.77 3.83 -22.48
N MET A 222 10.70 3.29 -23.67
CA MET A 222 11.09 1.93 -23.96
C MET A 222 12.61 1.85 -23.86
N GLU A 223 13.08 1.02 -22.95
CA GLU A 223 14.50 0.79 -22.73
C GLU A 223 14.91 -0.50 -23.44
N GLY A 224 16.10 -0.55 -23.97
CA GLY A 224 16.73 -1.74 -24.54
C GLY A 224 18.20 -1.78 -24.12
N GLU A 225 18.85 -2.91 -24.27
CA GLU A 225 20.27 -3.03 -24.02
C GLU A 225 21.04 -2.24 -25.07
N VAL A 226 22.02 -1.45 -24.63
CA VAL A 226 22.90 -0.73 -25.49
C VAL A 226 24.10 -1.63 -25.83
N THR A 227 24.21 -2.03 -27.07
CA THR A 227 25.38 -2.74 -27.59
C THR A 227 26.35 -1.75 -28.19
N HIS A 228 27.65 -1.92 -27.89
CA HIS A 228 28.73 -1.12 -28.41
C HIS A 228 29.49 -1.94 -29.46
N GLU A 229 29.46 -1.45 -30.70
CA GLU A 229 30.26 -1.98 -31.77
C GLU A 229 31.34 -0.96 -32.24
N ILE A 230 32.22 -1.38 -33.13
CA ILE A 230 33.31 -0.52 -33.62
C ILE A 230 32.77 0.74 -34.31
N ASP A 231 31.60 0.64 -34.92
CA ASP A 231 30.96 1.70 -35.70
C ASP A 231 30.04 2.61 -34.88
N GLY A 232 29.85 2.32 -33.57
CA GLY A 232 28.99 3.11 -32.69
C GLY A 232 28.20 2.28 -31.68
N SER A 233 27.27 2.96 -31.02
CA SER A 233 26.37 2.33 -30.06
C SER A 233 24.97 2.27 -30.64
N TYR A 234 24.30 1.13 -30.52
CA TYR A 234 22.92 0.97 -30.91
C TYR A 234 22.11 0.24 -29.82
N VAL A 235 20.81 0.49 -29.78
CA VAL A 235 19.91 -0.18 -28.87
C VAL A 235 19.44 -1.48 -29.50
N ASP A 236 19.72 -2.60 -28.84
CA ASP A 236 19.17 -3.88 -29.24
C ASP A 236 17.65 -3.91 -28.99
N THR A 237 16.89 -3.83 -30.07
CA THR A 237 15.43 -3.80 -30.04
C THR A 237 14.79 -5.11 -29.60
N SER A 238 15.53 -6.24 -29.65
CA SER A 238 15.06 -7.53 -29.14
C SER A 238 15.01 -7.57 -27.61
N THR A 239 15.70 -6.65 -26.93
CA THR A 239 15.74 -6.53 -25.47
C THR A 239 14.83 -5.41 -24.96
N ARG A 240 13.97 -4.84 -25.79
CA ARG A 240 13.06 -3.76 -25.39
C ARG A 240 12.22 -4.15 -24.20
N HIS A 241 12.21 -3.27 -23.22
CA HIS A 241 11.44 -3.42 -21.98
C HIS A 241 10.94 -2.08 -21.46
N CYS A 242 9.87 -2.12 -20.69
CA CYS A 242 9.40 -0.97 -19.93
C CYS A 242 8.98 -1.41 -18.52
N PHE A 243 8.85 -0.43 -17.66
CA PHE A 243 8.47 -0.65 -16.27
C PHE A 243 7.17 0.06 -15.94
N ILE A 244 6.25 -0.69 -15.33
CA ILE A 244 4.97 -0.17 -14.85
C ILE A 244 4.82 -0.47 -13.37
N GLY A 245 4.02 0.36 -12.69
CA GLY A 245 3.50 0.07 -11.36
C GLY A 245 2.05 -0.42 -11.45
N ILE A 246 1.70 -1.40 -10.64
CA ILE A 246 0.31 -1.78 -10.35
C ILE A 246 -0.01 -1.33 -8.94
N ILE A 247 -1.18 -0.75 -8.75
CA ILE A 247 -1.69 -0.38 -7.44
C ILE A 247 -3.09 -0.98 -7.25
N VAL A 248 -3.27 -1.71 -6.14
CA VAL A 248 -4.54 -2.28 -5.69
C VAL A 248 -4.98 -1.53 -4.45
N ILE A 249 -6.17 -0.96 -4.48
CA ILE A 249 -6.75 -0.17 -3.41
C ILE A 249 -7.96 -0.93 -2.88
N ILE A 250 -7.99 -1.18 -1.57
CA ILE A 250 -9.05 -1.93 -0.90
C ILE A 250 -9.68 -1.03 0.15
N THR A 251 -11.00 -0.87 0.11
CA THR A 251 -11.79 -0.14 1.11
C THR A 251 -13.03 -0.96 1.47
N LEU A 252 -13.61 -0.72 2.65
CA LEU A 252 -14.91 -1.27 3.00
C LEU A 252 -16.03 -0.52 2.26
N ASN A 253 -17.06 -1.23 1.80
CA ASN A 253 -18.21 -0.62 1.10
C ASN A 253 -18.95 0.41 1.98
N ASN A 254 -18.97 0.22 3.30
CA ASN A 254 -19.67 1.10 4.24
C ASN A 254 -18.99 2.45 4.47
N ASN A 255 -17.78 2.66 3.98
CA ASN A 255 -17.09 3.96 4.07
C ASN A 255 -17.60 4.98 3.05
N ILE A 256 -18.59 4.63 2.21
CA ILE A 256 -19.25 5.55 1.28
C ILE A 256 -20.44 6.28 1.95
N LEU A 257 -21.01 5.74 3.03
CA LEU A 257 -22.22 6.24 3.67
C LEU A 257 -22.01 7.21 4.85
N GLN A 258 -20.77 7.56 5.18
CA GLN A 258 -20.47 8.53 6.25
C GLN A 258 -19.99 9.90 5.73
N LEU A 259 -20.23 10.21 4.47
CA LEU A 259 -19.81 11.47 3.81
C LEU A 259 -21.02 12.25 3.24
N GLU A 260 -22.17 12.20 3.91
CA GLU A 260 -23.23 13.21 3.78
C GLU A 260 -23.27 14.13 5.00
#